data_bfb0440721f60126c8d42051511bcc22
#
_entry.id   bfb0440721f60126c8d42051511bcc22
#
_cell.length_a   1.000
_cell.length_b   1.000
_cell.length_c   1.000
_cell.angle_alpha   90.00
_cell.angle_beta   90.00
_cell.angle_gamma   90.00
#
_symmetry.space_group_name_H-M   'P 1'
#
loop_
_entity.id
_entity.type
_entity.pdbx_description
1 polymer ?
#
loop_
_entity_poly.entity_id
_entity_poly.type
_entity_poly.pdbx_seq_one_letter_code
_entity_poly.pdbx_strand_id
1 'polypeptide(L)'
;DRSVSRGLGDVYKRQVLGDGMADEPIEAAGGKTPLQLADKPVMDEMAKVSEQGIAYTVPSNLPAGSDVANLSMLGYDPQVYYSGRSPLEALSIGVDMKDTDIALRCNVVTVSEDEDYEDKTIIDHSAGEITSEEAAILIEAVRKELEDDEYKFYPGVSYRHLTIWDHGEVVELVPPHDVLGQKIGQYLPKQEKLKEMMKKSFDILDHHPINEARAKRGLNKANSIWFWGAGTKPALDDFKEKTGMNGAMVSAVDLLKGIAVGANMRNLDVEGANGGLDTNYHGKAMAAVEALLEKNDDFAYIHVEAPDEMLSLIHISEPTRH
;
A
#
# COMPACT_ATOMS: atom_id res chain seq x y z
N ASP A 1 -37.01 10.68 -10.55
CA ASP A 1 -36.97 9.90 -11.79
C ASP A 1 -35.87 10.45 -12.69
N ARG A 2 -34.61 10.01 -12.43
CA ARG A 2 -33.43 10.44 -13.19
C ARG A 2 -33.28 9.69 -14.52
N SER A 3 -34.13 8.69 -14.79
CA SER A 3 -34.05 7.88 -16.00
C SER A 3 -34.47 8.61 -17.27
N VAL A 4 -35.13 9.76 -17.15
CA VAL A 4 -35.69 10.52 -18.28
C VAL A 4 -34.82 11.69 -18.72
N SER A 5 -33.86 12.16 -17.91
CA SER A 5 -33.05 13.34 -18.24
C SER A 5 -31.61 13.05 -18.69
N ARG A 6 -31.24 11.78 -18.82
CA ARG A 6 -29.93 11.41 -19.38
C ARG A 6 -29.98 11.51 -20.89
N GLY A 7 -29.99 12.74 -21.36
CA GLY A 7 -29.78 13.05 -22.77
C GLY A 7 -28.39 12.66 -23.24
N LEU A 8 -28.13 12.75 -24.53
CA LEU A 8 -26.88 12.39 -25.24
C LEU A 8 -25.55 12.96 -24.67
N GLY A 9 -25.52 13.41 -23.41
CA GLY A 9 -24.38 14.00 -22.73
C GLY A 9 -23.91 13.29 -21.46
N ASP A 10 -24.59 12.26 -20.96
CA ASP A 10 -24.17 11.54 -19.76
C ASP A 10 -23.05 10.54 -20.11
N VAL A 11 -21.83 11.03 -20.12
CA VAL A 11 -20.63 10.20 -20.40
C VAL A 11 -20.11 9.62 -19.09
N TYR A 12 -20.42 8.35 -18.86
CA TYR A 12 -19.74 7.58 -17.81
C TYR A 12 -18.26 7.46 -18.14
N LYS A 13 -17.40 7.79 -17.17
CA LYS A 13 -15.96 7.62 -17.32
C LYS A 13 -15.50 6.40 -16.55
N ARG A 14 -14.74 5.54 -17.22
CA ARG A 14 -14.10 4.36 -16.64
C ARG A 14 -12.61 4.48 -16.87
N GLN A 15 -11.85 4.41 -15.81
CA GLN A 15 -10.40 4.34 -15.88
C GLN A 15 -9.97 2.98 -15.34
N VAL A 16 -9.37 2.17 -16.18
CA VAL A 16 -8.79 0.88 -15.79
C VAL A 16 -7.30 1.05 -15.75
N LEU A 17 -6.70 0.88 -14.57
CA LEU A 17 -5.27 0.89 -14.35
C LEU A 17 -4.78 -0.55 -14.17
N GLY A 18 -3.96 -1.04 -15.10
CA GLY A 18 -3.13 -2.21 -14.88
C GLY A 18 -1.77 -1.73 -14.38
N ASP A 19 -1.52 -1.90 -13.08
CA ASP A 19 -0.28 -1.50 -12.46
C ASP A 19 0.86 -2.43 -12.91
N GLY A 20 2.05 -1.87 -13.20
CA GLY A 20 3.19 -2.66 -13.62
C GLY A 20 3.10 -3.34 -15.00
N MET A 21 2.12 -2.99 -15.86
CA MET A 21 1.95 -3.66 -17.18
C MET A 21 3.02 -3.32 -18.20
N ALA A 22 3.72 -2.18 -18.06
CA ALA A 22 4.77 -1.76 -18.98
C ALA A 22 6.09 -2.41 -18.60
N ASP A 23 6.80 -2.98 -19.60
CA ASP A 23 8.10 -3.59 -19.39
C ASP A 23 8.93 -3.52 -20.69
N GLU A 24 10.23 -3.79 -20.55
CA GLU A 24 11.17 -3.81 -21.65
C GLU A 24 11.01 -5.06 -22.55
N PRO A 25 11.44 -5.01 -23.81
CA PRO A 25 11.44 -6.16 -24.68
C PRO A 25 12.31 -7.30 -24.17
N ILE A 26 11.78 -8.53 -24.16
CA ILE A 26 12.45 -9.73 -23.68
C ILE A 26 13.14 -10.42 -24.87
N GLU A 27 14.47 -10.53 -24.84
CA GLU A 27 15.26 -11.14 -25.94
C GLU A 27 14.84 -12.60 -26.18
N ALA A 28 14.69 -13.39 -25.13
CA ALA A 28 14.24 -14.80 -25.19
C ALA A 28 12.84 -14.97 -25.80
N ALA A 29 12.03 -13.91 -25.80
CA ALA A 29 10.70 -13.86 -26.40
C ALA A 29 10.67 -13.21 -27.80
N GLY A 30 11.84 -13.14 -28.44
CA GLY A 30 11.97 -12.55 -29.78
C GLY A 30 11.86 -11.04 -29.80
N GLY A 31 12.25 -10.36 -28.74
CA GLY A 31 12.25 -8.89 -28.61
C GLY A 31 10.84 -8.32 -28.39
N LYS A 32 9.91 -9.07 -27.87
CA LYS A 32 8.55 -8.61 -27.52
C LYS A 32 8.45 -8.28 -26.05
N THR A 33 7.67 -7.26 -25.72
CA THR A 33 7.29 -6.95 -24.34
C THR A 33 6.25 -7.97 -23.81
N PRO A 34 6.12 -8.15 -22.47
CA PRO A 34 5.05 -8.97 -21.88
C PRO A 34 3.66 -8.58 -22.41
N LEU A 35 3.38 -7.28 -22.51
CA LEU A 35 2.11 -6.78 -23.04
C LEU A 35 1.88 -7.17 -24.51
N GLN A 36 2.93 -7.24 -25.34
CA GLN A 36 2.82 -7.72 -26.71
C GLN A 36 2.61 -9.24 -26.82
N LEU A 37 3.01 -9.99 -25.79
CA LEU A 37 2.83 -11.45 -25.73
C LEU A 37 1.47 -11.84 -25.15
N ALA A 38 0.88 -11.00 -24.33
CA ALA A 38 -0.39 -11.26 -23.67
C ALA A 38 -1.55 -11.39 -24.67
N ASP A 39 -2.44 -12.35 -24.44
CA ASP A 39 -3.72 -12.46 -25.15
C ASP A 39 -4.70 -11.41 -24.60
N LYS A 40 -4.93 -10.35 -25.36
CA LYS A 40 -5.73 -9.18 -24.95
C LYS A 40 -6.57 -8.61 -26.09
N PRO A 41 -7.43 -9.43 -26.70
CA PRO A 41 -8.13 -9.06 -27.95
C PRO A 41 -8.97 -7.79 -27.81
N VAL A 42 -9.59 -7.55 -26.64
CA VAL A 42 -10.40 -6.34 -26.41
C VAL A 42 -9.51 -5.09 -26.37
N MET A 43 -8.38 -5.13 -25.68
CA MET A 43 -7.43 -4.00 -25.64
C MET A 43 -6.86 -3.72 -27.03
N ASP A 44 -6.54 -4.76 -27.79
CA ASP A 44 -6.00 -4.61 -29.14
C ASP A 44 -7.03 -3.98 -30.12
N GLU A 45 -8.30 -4.35 -30.02
CA GLU A 45 -9.36 -3.72 -30.81
C GLU A 45 -9.61 -2.25 -30.37
N MET A 46 -9.61 -1.99 -29.07
CA MET A 46 -9.73 -0.62 -28.56
C MET A 46 -8.57 0.26 -29.02
N ALA A 47 -7.35 -0.25 -28.98
CA ALA A 47 -6.16 0.48 -29.40
C ALA A 47 -6.20 0.94 -30.88
N LYS A 48 -6.88 0.20 -31.75
CA LYS A 48 -7.04 0.56 -33.19
C LYS A 48 -7.89 1.79 -33.44
N VAL A 49 -8.77 2.14 -32.50
CA VAL A 49 -9.77 3.21 -32.65
C VAL A 49 -9.65 4.30 -31.59
N SER A 50 -8.65 4.24 -30.72
CA SER A 50 -8.41 5.18 -29.63
C SER A 50 -7.17 6.05 -29.85
N GLU A 51 -7.12 7.17 -29.16
CA GLU A 51 -5.88 7.93 -29.01
C GLU A 51 -4.97 7.24 -28.02
N GLN A 52 -3.67 7.22 -28.30
CA GLN A 52 -2.65 6.64 -27.45
C GLN A 52 -1.60 7.69 -27.11
N GLY A 53 -1.03 7.61 -25.92
CA GLY A 53 -0.02 8.52 -25.45
C GLY A 53 0.73 8.02 -24.23
N ILE A 54 1.72 8.77 -23.79
CA ILE A 54 2.50 8.53 -22.59
C ILE A 54 2.19 9.65 -21.60
N ALA A 55 1.88 9.28 -20.36
CA ALA A 55 1.68 10.22 -19.26
C ALA A 55 2.81 10.05 -18.24
N TYR A 56 3.38 11.17 -17.80
CA TYR A 56 4.34 11.19 -16.69
C TYR A 56 3.57 11.30 -15.38
N THR A 57 3.50 10.22 -14.64
CA THR A 57 2.71 10.11 -13.41
C THR A 57 3.51 10.36 -12.13
N VAL A 58 4.84 10.31 -12.22
CA VAL A 58 5.74 10.53 -11.08
C VAL A 58 6.66 11.71 -11.34
N PRO A 59 6.49 12.84 -10.64
CA PRO A 59 7.42 13.96 -10.69
C PRO A 59 8.83 13.53 -10.23
N SER A 60 9.88 14.07 -10.88
CA SER A 60 11.27 13.69 -10.62
C SER A 60 11.79 13.99 -9.21
N ASN A 61 11.11 14.85 -8.47
CA ASN A 61 11.42 15.24 -7.10
C ASN A 61 10.67 14.42 -6.03
N LEU A 62 9.83 13.47 -6.45
CA LEU A 62 9.11 12.58 -5.55
C LEU A 62 9.59 11.14 -5.74
N PRO A 63 9.45 10.28 -4.70
CA PRO A 63 9.80 8.87 -4.82
C PRO A 63 8.92 8.18 -5.87
N ALA A 64 9.50 7.26 -6.62
CA ALA A 64 8.74 6.40 -7.53
C ALA A 64 7.92 5.40 -6.69
N GLY A 65 6.62 5.61 -6.61
CA GLY A 65 5.71 4.76 -5.84
C GLY A 65 4.29 4.81 -6.38
N SER A 66 3.53 3.73 -6.14
CA SER A 66 2.13 3.63 -6.56
C SER A 66 1.24 4.72 -5.94
N ASP A 67 1.59 5.22 -4.76
CA ASP A 67 0.92 6.35 -4.10
C ASP A 67 0.99 7.63 -4.93
N VAL A 68 2.20 8.02 -5.34
CA VAL A 68 2.44 9.20 -6.19
C VAL A 68 1.81 9.02 -7.56
N ALA A 69 2.00 7.86 -8.19
CA ALA A 69 1.45 7.58 -9.52
C ALA A 69 -0.08 7.60 -9.53
N ASN A 70 -0.74 6.96 -8.56
CA ASN A 70 -2.19 6.89 -8.50
C ASN A 70 -2.84 8.25 -8.16
N LEU A 71 -2.21 9.10 -7.34
CA LEU A 71 -2.65 10.49 -7.17
C LEU A 71 -2.67 11.22 -8.52
N SER A 72 -1.57 11.15 -9.29
CA SER A 72 -1.49 11.76 -10.63
C SER A 72 -2.57 11.23 -11.57
N MET A 73 -2.79 9.92 -11.58
CA MET A 73 -3.78 9.27 -12.45
C MET A 73 -5.22 9.68 -12.12
N LEU A 74 -5.50 10.02 -10.87
CA LEU A 74 -6.79 10.54 -10.40
C LEU A 74 -6.91 12.09 -10.57
N GLY A 75 -5.86 12.74 -11.07
CA GLY A 75 -5.86 14.19 -11.33
C GLY A 75 -5.51 15.03 -10.09
N TYR A 76 -4.95 14.42 -9.05
CA TYR A 76 -4.36 15.13 -7.91
C TYR A 76 -2.86 15.32 -8.17
N ASP A 77 -2.40 16.57 -8.18
CA ASP A 77 -0.96 16.84 -8.31
C ASP A 77 -0.20 16.31 -7.09
N PRO A 78 0.66 15.28 -7.25
CA PRO A 78 1.36 14.71 -6.11
C PRO A 78 2.26 15.72 -5.38
N GLN A 79 2.75 16.75 -6.07
CA GLN A 79 3.57 17.80 -5.44
C GLN A 79 2.77 18.61 -4.41
N VAL A 80 1.46 18.63 -4.52
CA VAL A 80 0.55 19.34 -3.61
C VAL A 80 -0.06 18.40 -2.58
N TYR A 81 -0.47 17.20 -3.00
CA TYR A 81 -1.33 16.32 -2.21
C TYR A 81 -0.60 15.14 -1.55
N TYR A 82 0.63 14.84 -1.99
CA TYR A 82 1.37 13.72 -1.39
C TYR A 82 1.93 14.10 -0.02
N SER A 83 1.42 13.47 1.00
CA SER A 83 1.81 13.70 2.41
C SER A 83 2.48 12.49 3.06
N GLY A 84 2.78 11.47 2.26
CA GLY A 84 3.33 10.20 2.72
C GLY A 84 2.37 9.02 2.49
N ARG A 85 2.89 7.80 2.55
CA ARG A 85 2.12 6.56 2.32
C ARG A 85 1.28 6.18 3.55
N SER A 86 1.88 6.26 4.74
CA SER A 86 1.23 5.82 5.98
C SER A 86 -0.10 6.52 6.28
N PRO A 87 -0.26 7.83 6.02
CA PRO A 87 -1.53 8.50 6.22
C PRO A 87 -2.66 7.98 5.31
N LEU A 88 -2.35 7.58 4.08
CA LEU A 88 -3.33 6.99 3.18
C LEU A 88 -3.78 5.60 3.70
N GLU A 89 -2.85 4.82 4.22
CA GLU A 89 -3.18 3.54 4.86
C GLU A 89 -4.00 3.75 6.14
N ALA A 90 -3.74 4.81 6.90
CA ALA A 90 -4.57 5.19 8.06
C ALA A 90 -6.02 5.44 7.66
N LEU A 91 -6.24 6.21 6.60
CA LEU A 91 -7.58 6.47 6.09
C LEU A 91 -8.29 5.18 5.63
N SER A 92 -7.57 4.24 5.00
CA SER A 92 -8.16 2.99 4.48
C SER A 92 -8.71 2.11 5.58
N ILE A 93 -8.09 2.09 6.76
CA ILE A 93 -8.54 1.30 7.92
C ILE A 93 -9.45 2.10 8.86
N GLY A 94 -9.89 3.30 8.46
CA GLY A 94 -10.86 4.12 9.17
C GLY A 94 -10.28 4.87 10.39
N VAL A 95 -8.98 5.09 10.43
CA VAL A 95 -8.35 5.93 11.47
C VAL A 95 -8.62 7.40 11.15
N ASP A 96 -9.34 8.08 12.04
CA ASP A 96 -9.58 9.52 11.94
C ASP A 96 -8.36 10.28 12.47
N MET A 97 -7.53 10.77 11.56
CA MET A 97 -6.35 11.57 11.89
C MET A 97 -6.73 13.02 12.14
N LYS A 98 -6.16 13.61 13.19
CA LYS A 98 -6.16 15.07 13.40
C LYS A 98 -5.11 15.72 12.48
N ASP A 99 -5.21 17.03 12.29
CA ASP A 99 -4.23 17.78 11.48
C ASP A 99 -2.84 17.85 12.13
N THR A 100 -2.76 17.56 13.43
CA THR A 100 -1.51 17.48 14.20
C THR A 100 -0.88 16.10 14.22
N ASP A 101 -1.59 15.08 13.72
CA ASP A 101 -1.13 13.69 13.77
C ASP A 101 -0.12 13.38 12.68
N ILE A 102 0.87 12.57 13.04
CA ILE A 102 1.77 11.92 12.10
C ILE A 102 1.45 10.43 12.08
N ALA A 103 1.20 9.91 10.90
CA ALA A 103 1.09 8.47 10.70
C ALA A 103 2.46 7.87 10.38
N LEU A 104 2.78 6.77 11.04
CA LEU A 104 3.98 5.97 10.83
C LEU A 104 3.58 4.56 10.45
N ARG A 105 4.19 3.97 9.43
CA ARG A 105 4.15 2.52 9.29
C ARG A 105 4.89 1.88 10.46
N CYS A 106 4.35 0.80 10.95
CA CYS A 106 4.91 -0.01 12.03
C CYS A 106 4.94 -1.46 11.56
N ASN A 107 6.06 -1.91 10.99
CA ASN A 107 6.20 -3.31 10.62
C ASN A 107 6.60 -4.13 11.85
N VAL A 108 6.11 -5.37 11.94
CA VAL A 108 6.79 -6.38 12.75
C VAL A 108 7.85 -7.05 11.88
N VAL A 109 9.09 -7.07 12.37
CA VAL A 109 10.28 -7.52 11.63
C VAL A 109 11.04 -8.60 12.40
N THR A 110 11.96 -9.29 11.72
CA THR A 110 12.92 -10.20 12.35
C THR A 110 14.26 -9.51 12.46
N VAL A 111 14.77 -9.41 13.69
CA VAL A 111 16.15 -9.00 13.96
C VAL A 111 16.92 -10.15 14.64
N SER A 112 18.26 -10.14 14.58
CA SER A 112 19.09 -11.13 15.28
C SER A 112 18.95 -11.04 16.80
N GLU A 113 19.30 -12.13 17.54
CA GLU A 113 18.91 -12.30 18.93
C GLU A 113 20.03 -11.96 19.94
N ASP A 114 21.29 -12.31 19.66
CA ASP A 114 22.35 -12.40 20.67
C ASP A 114 23.14 -11.12 20.95
N GLU A 115 22.91 -10.04 20.19
CA GLU A 115 23.64 -8.79 20.31
C GLU A 115 22.88 -7.72 21.09
N ASP A 116 23.58 -6.66 21.51
CA ASP A 116 22.94 -5.43 21.96
C ASP A 116 22.04 -4.88 20.84
N TYR A 117 20.94 -4.22 21.21
CA TYR A 117 19.91 -3.85 20.24
C TYR A 117 20.43 -3.10 19.01
N GLU A 118 21.35 -2.15 19.21
CA GLU A 118 21.94 -1.37 18.12
C GLU A 118 22.88 -2.18 17.20
N ASP A 119 23.42 -3.30 17.71
CA ASP A 119 24.29 -4.19 16.95
C ASP A 119 23.56 -5.34 16.26
N LYS A 120 22.24 -5.46 16.48
CA LYS A 120 21.41 -6.45 15.81
C LYS A 120 21.39 -6.25 14.31
N THR A 121 21.18 -7.34 13.58
CA THR A 121 21.04 -7.35 12.13
C THR A 121 19.57 -7.54 11.78
N ILE A 122 19.06 -6.72 10.85
CA ILE A 122 17.72 -6.97 10.30
C ILE A 122 17.76 -8.16 9.34
N ILE A 123 17.02 -9.20 9.66
CA ILE A 123 17.01 -10.48 8.93
C ILE A 123 15.87 -10.50 7.90
N ASP A 124 14.68 -10.03 8.29
CA ASP A 124 13.48 -10.11 7.47
C ASP A 124 12.52 -8.96 7.81
N HIS A 125 12.11 -8.21 6.80
CA HIS A 125 11.22 -7.05 6.95
C HIS A 125 9.75 -7.42 7.13
N SER A 126 9.39 -8.69 6.89
CA SER A 126 8.02 -9.22 6.90
C SER A 126 7.82 -10.31 7.94
N ALA A 127 8.88 -10.68 8.69
CA ALA A 127 8.88 -11.82 9.59
C ALA A 127 8.40 -13.12 8.91
N GLY A 128 8.84 -13.38 7.66
CA GLY A 128 8.44 -14.53 6.86
C GLY A 128 6.97 -14.48 6.44
N GLU A 129 6.50 -13.32 6.04
CA GLU A 129 5.09 -13.07 5.69
C GLU A 129 4.15 -13.57 6.80
N ILE A 130 4.38 -13.09 8.02
CA ILE A 130 3.59 -13.49 9.20
C ILE A 130 2.09 -13.33 8.95
N THR A 131 1.27 -14.28 9.45
CA THR A 131 -0.17 -14.18 9.29
C THR A 131 -0.77 -13.01 10.08
N SER A 132 -1.87 -12.46 9.60
CA SER A 132 -2.54 -11.34 10.27
C SER A 132 -2.99 -11.68 11.68
N GLU A 133 -3.40 -12.93 11.93
CA GLU A 133 -3.84 -13.40 13.24
C GLU A 133 -2.67 -13.42 14.25
N GLU A 134 -1.52 -13.99 13.87
CA GLU A 134 -0.34 -14.01 14.73
C GLU A 134 0.19 -12.59 14.98
N ALA A 135 0.27 -11.77 13.93
CA ALA A 135 0.74 -10.39 14.01
C ALA A 135 -0.16 -9.50 14.89
N ALA A 136 -1.47 -9.65 14.79
CA ALA A 136 -2.42 -8.89 15.63
C ALA A 136 -2.20 -9.17 17.13
N ILE A 137 -1.90 -10.40 17.51
CA ILE A 137 -1.60 -10.76 18.91
C ILE A 137 -0.30 -10.09 19.36
N LEU A 138 0.73 -10.06 18.51
CA LEU A 138 2.02 -9.44 18.82
C LEU A 138 1.90 -7.92 18.93
N ILE A 139 1.18 -7.28 18.02
CA ILE A 139 0.92 -5.82 18.09
C ILE A 139 0.08 -5.45 19.29
N GLU A 140 -0.87 -6.30 19.71
CA GLU A 140 -1.62 -6.04 20.94
C GLU A 140 -0.73 -6.15 22.19
N ALA A 141 0.29 -7.02 22.19
CA ALA A 141 1.29 -7.07 23.26
C ALA A 141 2.15 -5.78 23.29
N VAL A 142 2.58 -5.30 22.13
CA VAL A 142 3.30 -4.01 22.01
C VAL A 142 2.42 -2.86 22.49
N ARG A 143 1.16 -2.82 22.04
CA ARG A 143 0.20 -1.79 22.38
C ARG A 143 0.01 -1.67 23.89
N LYS A 144 -0.17 -2.76 24.61
CA LYS A 144 -0.36 -2.77 26.07
C LYS A 144 0.78 -2.13 26.84
N GLU A 145 2.01 -2.25 26.35
CA GLU A 145 3.21 -1.79 27.07
C GLU A 145 3.72 -0.45 26.57
N LEU A 146 3.46 -0.08 25.29
CA LEU A 146 4.06 1.08 24.65
C LEU A 146 3.06 2.17 24.25
N GLU A 147 1.76 1.84 24.15
CA GLU A 147 0.75 2.86 23.84
C GLU A 147 0.58 3.83 25.00
N ASP A 148 0.52 5.12 24.68
CA ASP A 148 0.27 6.19 25.62
C ASP A 148 -0.64 7.27 24.99
N ASP A 149 -0.73 8.44 25.59
CA ASP A 149 -1.56 9.53 25.06
C ASP A 149 -1.01 10.12 23.75
N GLU A 150 0.28 9.97 23.51
CA GLU A 150 1.00 10.52 22.36
C GLU A 150 1.08 9.51 21.20
N TYR A 151 1.20 8.20 21.48
CA TYR A 151 1.36 7.15 20.49
C TYR A 151 0.25 6.12 20.57
N LYS A 152 -0.44 5.89 19.42
CA LYS A 152 -1.51 4.89 19.28
C LYS A 152 -1.15 3.88 18.22
N PHE A 153 -1.32 2.58 18.52
CA PHE A 153 -1.02 1.48 17.61
C PHE A 153 -2.31 0.89 17.04
N TYR A 154 -2.31 0.64 15.73
CA TYR A 154 -3.42 0.05 15.00
C TYR A 154 -2.96 -1.19 14.25
N PRO A 155 -3.55 -2.36 14.53
CA PRO A 155 -3.23 -3.58 13.79
C PRO A 155 -3.68 -3.43 12.33
N GLY A 156 -2.83 -3.89 11.41
CA GLY A 156 -3.10 -3.95 9.99
C GLY A 156 -3.05 -5.40 9.48
N VAL A 157 -2.65 -5.58 8.22
CA VAL A 157 -2.60 -6.89 7.55
C VAL A 157 -1.18 -7.44 7.58
N SER A 158 -1.02 -8.72 7.96
CA SER A 158 0.27 -9.42 8.02
C SER A 158 1.27 -8.62 8.89
N TYR A 159 2.46 -8.39 8.43
CA TYR A 159 3.52 -7.65 9.13
C TYR A 159 3.31 -6.13 9.15
N ARG A 160 2.32 -5.60 8.44
CA ARG A 160 2.09 -4.16 8.24
C ARG A 160 1.07 -3.63 9.22
N HIS A 161 1.50 -2.75 10.11
CA HIS A 161 0.68 -2.07 11.09
C HIS A 161 0.91 -0.56 11.01
N LEU A 162 0.14 0.19 11.78
CA LEU A 162 0.19 1.64 11.80
C LEU A 162 0.37 2.15 13.23
N THR A 163 1.10 3.25 13.35
CA THR A 163 1.18 4.04 14.58
C THR A 163 0.81 5.48 14.28
N ILE A 164 -0.04 6.07 15.09
CA ILE A 164 -0.34 7.50 15.07
C ILE A 164 0.43 8.17 16.19
N TRP A 165 1.14 9.21 15.86
CA TRP A 165 1.89 10.07 16.78
C TRP A 165 1.20 11.43 16.87
N ASP A 166 0.48 11.67 17.98
CA ASP A 166 -0.26 12.92 18.24
C ASP A 166 0.75 14.07 18.47
N HIS A 167 0.56 15.19 17.78
CA HIS A 167 1.47 16.33 17.78
C HIS A 167 2.93 15.98 17.38
N GLY A 168 3.08 14.97 16.53
CA GLY A 168 4.37 14.54 16.02
C GLY A 168 4.96 15.47 14.96
N GLU A 169 6.12 15.10 14.47
CA GLU A 169 6.80 15.75 13.35
C GLU A 169 7.14 14.73 12.25
N VAL A 170 7.16 15.18 10.99
CA VAL A 170 7.62 14.32 9.91
C VAL A 170 9.12 14.12 10.04
N VAL A 171 9.51 12.85 10.20
CA VAL A 171 10.89 12.45 10.45
C VAL A 171 11.38 11.53 9.34
N GLU A 172 12.66 11.62 9.05
CA GLU A 172 13.30 10.73 8.10
C GLU A 172 13.54 9.36 8.76
N LEU A 173 12.91 8.34 8.20
CA LEU A 173 12.97 6.95 8.67
C LEU A 173 13.27 6.04 7.49
N VAL A 174 14.12 5.04 7.70
CA VAL A 174 14.55 4.13 6.65
C VAL A 174 13.62 2.92 6.57
N PRO A 175 13.11 2.57 5.37
CA PRO A 175 12.31 1.37 5.19
C PRO A 175 13.08 0.09 5.55
N PRO A 176 12.48 -0.89 6.22
CA PRO A 176 13.20 -2.09 6.67
C PRO A 176 13.69 -2.97 5.51
N HIS A 177 13.01 -2.95 4.37
CA HIS A 177 13.41 -3.72 3.19
C HIS A 177 14.67 -3.18 2.49
N ASP A 178 15.03 -1.92 2.71
CA ASP A 178 16.24 -1.31 2.14
C ASP A 178 17.53 -1.68 2.90
N VAL A 179 17.38 -2.25 4.11
CA VAL A 179 18.50 -2.49 5.03
C VAL A 179 18.64 -3.94 5.47
N LEU A 180 18.06 -4.87 4.72
CA LEU A 180 18.19 -6.30 4.99
C LEU A 180 19.66 -6.74 5.04
N GLY A 181 20.01 -7.57 6.01
CA GLY A 181 21.36 -8.06 6.23
C GLY A 181 22.33 -7.04 6.85
N GLN A 182 21.84 -5.85 7.23
CA GLN A 182 22.67 -4.79 7.80
C GLN A 182 22.42 -4.61 9.31
N LYS A 183 23.43 -4.08 10.01
CA LYS A 183 23.30 -3.69 11.42
C LYS A 183 22.34 -2.50 11.53
N ILE A 184 21.39 -2.61 12.49
CA ILE A 184 20.28 -1.63 12.58
C ILE A 184 20.68 -0.30 13.20
N GLY A 185 21.74 -0.23 14.00
CA GLY A 185 22.08 0.95 14.82
C GLY A 185 22.14 2.27 14.05
N GLN A 186 22.71 2.25 12.84
CA GLN A 186 22.82 3.45 11.99
C GLN A 186 21.49 3.89 11.34
N TYR A 187 20.48 3.01 11.34
CA TYR A 187 19.18 3.22 10.70
C TYR A 187 18.05 3.48 11.70
N LEU A 188 18.36 3.40 13.00
CA LEU A 188 17.38 3.70 14.05
C LEU A 188 16.95 5.16 13.99
N PRO A 189 15.70 5.47 14.40
CA PRO A 189 15.23 6.85 14.50
C PRO A 189 16.16 7.73 15.35
N LYS A 190 16.31 9.00 14.95
CA LYS A 190 17.00 10.00 15.76
C LYS A 190 16.17 10.44 16.97
N GLN A 191 14.84 10.31 16.88
CA GLN A 191 13.90 10.59 17.96
C GLN A 191 14.02 9.49 19.02
N GLU A 192 14.47 9.88 20.19
CA GLU A 192 14.78 8.95 21.28
C GLU A 192 13.58 8.08 21.67
N LYS A 193 12.37 8.65 21.72
CA LYS A 193 11.15 7.92 22.07
C LYS A 193 10.85 6.78 21.06
N LEU A 194 10.95 7.06 19.75
CA LEU A 194 10.75 6.04 18.72
C LEU A 194 11.81 4.93 18.80
N LYS A 195 13.08 5.32 18.99
CA LYS A 195 14.20 4.40 19.20
C LYS A 195 13.98 3.51 20.42
N GLU A 196 13.59 4.09 21.55
CA GLU A 196 13.27 3.34 22.78
C GLU A 196 12.11 2.38 22.58
N MET A 197 11.07 2.78 21.87
CA MET A 197 9.92 1.91 21.59
C MET A 197 10.31 0.72 20.72
N MET A 198 11.15 0.91 19.71
CA MET A 198 11.69 -0.18 18.90
C MET A 198 12.53 -1.14 19.77
N LYS A 199 13.41 -0.61 20.63
CA LYS A 199 14.22 -1.42 21.55
C LYS A 199 13.33 -2.22 22.53
N LYS A 200 12.39 -1.56 23.20
CA LYS A 200 11.47 -2.20 24.15
C LYS A 200 10.59 -3.26 23.47
N SER A 201 10.22 -3.04 22.20
CA SER A 201 9.43 -4.04 21.47
C SER A 201 10.18 -5.37 21.34
N PHE A 202 11.51 -5.37 21.22
CA PHE A 202 12.30 -6.59 21.22
C PHE A 202 12.16 -7.34 22.56
N ASP A 203 12.26 -6.64 23.67
CA ASP A 203 12.09 -7.25 25.01
C ASP A 203 10.69 -7.87 25.19
N ILE A 204 9.66 -7.23 24.60
CA ILE A 204 8.27 -7.72 24.67
C ILE A 204 8.05 -8.93 23.76
N LEU A 205 8.64 -8.90 22.56
CA LEU A 205 8.27 -9.81 21.47
C LEU A 205 9.18 -11.03 21.36
N ASP A 206 10.47 -10.95 21.67
CA ASP A 206 11.41 -12.02 21.36
C ASP A 206 11.04 -13.35 22.02
N HIS A 207 10.61 -13.33 23.27
CA HIS A 207 10.14 -14.50 24.02
C HIS A 207 8.62 -14.64 24.10
N HIS A 208 7.87 -13.89 23.28
CA HIS A 208 6.43 -14.02 23.26
C HIS A 208 6.01 -15.43 22.81
N PRO A 209 4.96 -16.05 23.39
CA PRO A 209 4.55 -17.43 23.08
C PRO A 209 4.31 -17.69 21.57
N ILE A 210 3.82 -16.71 20.83
CA ILE A 210 3.68 -16.79 19.36
C ILE A 210 5.06 -17.00 18.72
N ASN A 211 6.06 -16.20 19.09
CA ASN A 211 7.41 -16.27 18.53
C ASN A 211 8.14 -17.56 18.91
N GLU A 212 7.93 -18.04 20.15
CA GLU A 212 8.43 -19.35 20.57
C GLU A 212 7.80 -20.50 19.75
N ALA A 213 6.50 -20.40 19.45
CA ALA A 213 5.80 -21.36 18.61
C ALA A 213 6.27 -21.28 17.14
N ARG A 214 6.54 -20.07 16.63
CA ARG A 214 7.10 -19.86 15.28
C ARG A 214 8.49 -20.46 15.16
N ALA A 215 9.38 -20.18 16.09
CA ALA A 215 10.74 -20.74 16.13
C ALA A 215 10.74 -22.29 16.13
N LYS A 216 9.86 -22.93 16.92
CA LYS A 216 9.69 -24.39 16.92
C LYS A 216 9.23 -24.96 15.58
N ARG A 217 8.55 -24.18 14.77
CA ARG A 217 8.13 -24.53 13.40
C ARG A 217 9.18 -24.20 12.33
N GLY A 218 10.33 -23.63 12.73
CA GLY A 218 11.37 -23.17 11.80
C GLY A 218 11.00 -21.90 11.04
N LEU A 219 10.06 -21.10 11.56
CA LEU A 219 9.65 -19.82 11.01
C LEU A 219 10.38 -18.66 11.70
N ASN A 220 10.58 -17.58 10.98
CA ASN A 220 11.17 -16.36 11.53
C ASN A 220 10.31 -15.81 12.67
N LYS A 221 10.94 -15.40 13.77
CA LYS A 221 10.28 -14.63 14.82
C LYS A 221 9.93 -13.24 14.31
N ALA A 222 8.80 -12.68 14.71
CA ALA A 222 8.48 -11.26 14.56
C ALA A 222 8.85 -10.56 15.88
N ASN A 223 10.14 -10.34 16.09
CA ASN A 223 10.70 -10.02 17.42
C ASN A 223 11.01 -8.54 17.63
N SER A 224 10.72 -7.68 16.68
CA SER A 224 10.84 -6.21 16.86
C SER A 224 9.81 -5.48 16.01
N ILE A 225 9.44 -4.26 16.42
CA ILE A 225 8.74 -3.33 15.53
C ILE A 225 9.76 -2.45 14.80
N TRP A 226 9.33 -1.92 13.63
CA TRP A 226 10.13 -1.01 12.83
C TRP A 226 9.28 0.13 12.29
N PHE A 227 9.60 1.37 12.68
CA PHE A 227 8.90 2.55 12.20
C PHE A 227 9.49 3.09 10.90
N TRP A 228 8.63 3.48 9.95
CA TRP A 228 9.02 4.13 8.72
C TRP A 228 7.86 4.84 8.02
N GLY A 229 8.12 5.56 6.94
CA GLY A 229 7.09 6.15 6.10
C GLY A 229 6.24 7.22 6.78
N ALA A 230 6.87 8.08 7.61
CA ALA A 230 6.19 9.18 8.30
C ALA A 230 5.45 10.11 7.34
N GLY A 231 4.23 10.52 7.70
CA GLY A 231 3.46 11.49 6.91
C GLY A 231 2.34 12.15 7.69
N THR A 232 1.90 13.30 7.18
CA THR A 232 0.79 14.09 7.74
C THR A 232 -0.55 13.65 7.16
N LYS A 233 -1.65 14.03 7.84
CA LYS A 233 -3.00 13.81 7.32
C LYS A 233 -3.11 14.30 5.88
N PRO A 234 -3.59 13.47 4.93
CA PRO A 234 -3.78 13.90 3.55
C PRO A 234 -4.89 14.96 3.46
N ALA A 235 -4.61 16.05 2.78
CA ALA A 235 -5.58 17.12 2.54
C ALA A 235 -6.09 17.06 1.09
N LEU A 236 -6.65 15.90 0.70
CA LEU A 236 -7.22 15.72 -0.63
C LEU A 236 -8.52 16.53 -0.78
N ASP A 237 -8.63 17.27 -1.87
CA ASP A 237 -9.89 17.89 -2.24
C ASP A 237 -10.95 16.81 -2.52
N ASP A 238 -12.21 17.12 -2.19
CA ASP A 238 -13.33 16.25 -2.55
C ASP A 238 -13.38 16.04 -4.07
N PHE A 239 -13.43 14.77 -4.51
CA PHE A 239 -13.39 14.42 -5.92
C PHE A 239 -14.53 15.03 -6.71
N LYS A 240 -15.73 15.11 -6.11
CA LYS A 240 -16.89 15.72 -6.76
C LYS A 240 -16.75 17.23 -6.89
N GLU A 241 -16.25 17.91 -5.86
CA GLU A 241 -15.99 19.35 -5.93
C GLU A 241 -14.93 19.68 -6.98
N LYS A 242 -13.88 18.87 -7.05
CA LYS A 242 -12.77 19.03 -8.00
C LYS A 242 -13.16 18.73 -9.44
N THR A 243 -13.95 17.69 -9.69
CA THR A 243 -14.20 17.16 -11.05
C THR A 243 -15.63 17.34 -11.53
N GLY A 244 -16.56 17.67 -10.64
CA GLY A 244 -18.00 17.67 -10.91
C GLY A 244 -18.63 16.27 -10.97
N MET A 245 -17.87 15.20 -10.68
CA MET A 245 -18.29 13.80 -10.84
C MET A 245 -18.34 13.08 -9.50
N ASN A 246 -19.35 12.24 -9.28
CA ASN A 246 -19.31 11.26 -8.20
C ASN A 246 -18.38 10.11 -8.63
N GLY A 247 -17.35 9.82 -7.81
CA GLY A 247 -16.35 8.81 -8.11
C GLY A 247 -16.51 7.54 -7.29
N ALA A 248 -16.24 6.38 -7.91
CA ALA A 248 -16.12 5.10 -7.24
C ALA A 248 -14.73 4.49 -7.49
N MET A 249 -14.20 3.80 -6.47
CA MET A 249 -12.92 3.10 -6.50
C MET A 249 -13.13 1.59 -6.35
N VAL A 250 -12.55 0.81 -7.24
CA VAL A 250 -12.46 -0.65 -7.16
C VAL A 250 -10.99 -1.03 -7.02
N SER A 251 -10.53 -1.33 -5.83
CA SER A 251 -9.15 -1.74 -5.54
C SER A 251 -9.10 -2.75 -4.40
N ALA A 252 -8.13 -3.66 -4.46
CA ALA A 252 -7.78 -4.53 -3.34
C ALA A 252 -6.67 -3.93 -2.46
N VAL A 253 -6.05 -2.83 -2.89
CA VAL A 253 -4.89 -2.21 -2.25
C VAL A 253 -5.34 -1.12 -1.28
N ASP A 254 -4.95 -1.23 -0.02
CA ASP A 254 -5.34 -0.29 1.03
C ASP A 254 -4.94 1.14 0.73
N LEU A 255 -3.78 1.33 0.09
CA LEU A 255 -3.30 2.63 -0.35
C LEU A 255 -4.33 3.38 -1.23
N LEU A 256 -4.90 2.70 -2.23
CA LEU A 256 -5.89 3.29 -3.12
C LEU A 256 -7.23 3.48 -2.43
N LYS A 257 -7.61 2.55 -1.54
CA LYS A 257 -8.79 2.73 -0.68
C LYS A 257 -8.65 3.98 0.18
N GLY A 258 -7.45 4.24 0.71
CA GLY A 258 -7.14 5.45 1.46
C GLY A 258 -7.26 6.73 0.63
N ILE A 259 -6.75 6.72 -0.61
CA ILE A 259 -6.95 7.85 -1.54
C ILE A 259 -8.44 8.08 -1.78
N ALA A 260 -9.22 7.02 -2.00
CA ALA A 260 -10.65 7.14 -2.22
C ALA A 260 -11.39 7.73 -1.01
N VAL A 261 -11.06 7.28 0.21
CA VAL A 261 -11.61 7.84 1.46
C VAL A 261 -11.24 9.33 1.58
N GLY A 262 -9.94 9.66 1.41
CA GLY A 262 -9.46 11.04 1.50
C GLY A 262 -10.08 11.97 0.47
N ALA A 263 -10.38 11.47 -0.72
CA ALA A 263 -11.02 12.19 -1.82
C ALA A 263 -12.57 12.12 -1.80
N ASN A 264 -13.16 11.54 -0.75
CA ASN A 264 -14.60 11.31 -0.64
C ASN A 264 -15.22 10.55 -1.84
N MET A 265 -14.44 9.63 -2.42
CA MET A 265 -14.92 8.67 -3.42
C MET A 265 -15.49 7.44 -2.71
N ARG A 266 -16.42 6.75 -3.36
CA ARG A 266 -16.99 5.53 -2.82
C ARG A 266 -16.08 4.32 -3.04
N ASN A 267 -15.60 3.68 -1.98
CA ASN A 267 -14.92 2.39 -2.06
C ASN A 267 -15.92 1.26 -2.34
N LEU A 268 -15.60 0.41 -3.30
CA LEU A 268 -16.38 -0.76 -3.68
C LEU A 268 -15.61 -2.02 -3.28
N ASP A 269 -16.07 -2.68 -2.23
CA ASP A 269 -15.52 -3.96 -1.82
C ASP A 269 -16.04 -5.07 -2.73
N VAL A 270 -15.13 -5.90 -3.22
CA VAL A 270 -15.42 -7.01 -4.13
C VAL A 270 -14.93 -8.31 -3.52
N GLU A 271 -15.84 -9.25 -3.30
CA GLU A 271 -15.49 -10.57 -2.76
C GLU A 271 -14.48 -11.28 -3.68
N GLY A 272 -13.40 -11.81 -3.08
CA GLY A 272 -12.31 -12.47 -3.81
C GLY A 272 -11.39 -11.52 -4.57
N ALA A 273 -11.54 -10.20 -4.42
CA ALA A 273 -10.56 -9.25 -4.93
C ALA A 273 -9.32 -9.22 -4.02
N ASN A 274 -8.18 -9.47 -4.63
CA ASN A 274 -6.86 -9.38 -4.01
C ASN A 274 -5.86 -8.70 -4.97
N GLY A 275 -4.58 -8.59 -4.61
CA GLY A 275 -3.52 -8.06 -5.47
C GLY A 275 -2.94 -9.08 -6.45
N GLY A 276 -3.24 -10.36 -6.30
CA GLY A 276 -2.60 -11.45 -7.02
C GLY A 276 -3.25 -11.82 -8.36
N LEU A 277 -2.67 -12.83 -9.02
CA LEU A 277 -3.13 -13.34 -10.31
C LEU A 277 -4.54 -13.93 -10.29
N ASP A 278 -4.96 -14.47 -9.17
CA ASP A 278 -6.24 -15.12 -8.95
C ASP A 278 -7.34 -14.15 -8.48
N THR A 279 -7.06 -12.85 -8.52
CA THR A 279 -8.04 -11.81 -8.15
C THR A 279 -9.34 -11.96 -8.94
N ASN A 280 -10.48 -11.61 -8.32
CA ASN A 280 -11.78 -11.64 -8.98
C ASN A 280 -11.92 -10.48 -10.00
N TYR A 281 -11.32 -10.65 -11.19
CA TYR A 281 -11.40 -9.66 -12.29
C TYR A 281 -12.84 -9.36 -12.71
N HIS A 282 -13.67 -10.40 -12.81
CA HIS A 282 -15.06 -10.25 -13.21
C HIS A 282 -15.85 -9.45 -12.18
N GLY A 283 -15.67 -9.76 -10.88
CA GLY A 283 -16.31 -9.01 -9.79
C GLY A 283 -15.88 -7.55 -9.77
N LYS A 284 -14.60 -7.26 -9.98
CA LYS A 284 -14.10 -5.87 -10.10
C LYS A 284 -14.79 -5.12 -11.25
N ALA A 285 -14.91 -5.75 -12.43
CA ALA A 285 -15.56 -5.14 -13.57
C ALA A 285 -17.07 -4.92 -13.32
N MET A 286 -17.75 -5.91 -12.74
CA MET A 286 -19.19 -5.81 -12.44
C MET A 286 -19.50 -4.77 -11.38
N ALA A 287 -18.68 -4.64 -10.33
CA ALA A 287 -18.85 -3.60 -9.33
C ALA A 287 -18.77 -2.19 -9.95
N ALA A 288 -17.84 -1.97 -10.88
CA ALA A 288 -17.74 -0.69 -11.60
C ALA A 288 -18.96 -0.45 -12.51
N VAL A 289 -19.47 -1.48 -13.19
CA VAL A 289 -20.67 -1.38 -14.03
C VAL A 289 -21.90 -1.03 -13.18
N GLU A 290 -22.09 -1.71 -12.05
CA GLU A 290 -23.17 -1.43 -11.11
C GLU A 290 -23.08 0.00 -10.55
N ALA A 291 -21.87 0.42 -10.17
CA ALA A 291 -21.62 1.78 -9.70
C ALA A 291 -22.11 2.85 -10.69
N LEU A 292 -21.75 2.69 -11.94
CA LEU A 292 -22.08 3.66 -12.99
C LEU A 292 -23.54 3.59 -13.43
N LEU A 293 -24.12 2.39 -13.54
CA LEU A 293 -25.46 2.23 -14.10
C LEU A 293 -26.59 2.30 -13.05
N GLU A 294 -26.33 1.84 -11.82
CA GLU A 294 -27.35 1.64 -10.82
C GLU A 294 -27.20 2.57 -9.60
N LYS A 295 -25.95 2.96 -9.25
CA LYS A 295 -25.66 3.74 -8.03
C LYS A 295 -25.40 5.23 -8.26
N ASN A 296 -25.54 5.68 -9.52
CA ASN A 296 -25.36 7.08 -9.95
C ASN A 296 -23.96 7.66 -9.73
N ASP A 297 -22.93 6.84 -9.80
CA ASP A 297 -21.58 7.35 -9.97
C ASP A 297 -21.35 7.74 -11.42
N ASP A 298 -20.53 8.76 -11.64
CA ASP A 298 -20.20 9.30 -12.96
C ASP A 298 -18.82 8.81 -13.42
N PHE A 299 -17.98 8.37 -12.47
CA PHE A 299 -16.63 7.92 -12.70
C PHE A 299 -16.34 6.64 -11.89
N ALA A 300 -15.71 5.65 -12.50
CA ALA A 300 -15.21 4.46 -11.83
C ALA A 300 -13.72 4.25 -12.11
N TYR A 301 -12.91 4.14 -11.05
CA TYR A 301 -11.50 3.78 -11.12
C TYR A 301 -11.34 2.31 -10.74
N ILE A 302 -10.80 1.51 -11.66
CA ILE A 302 -10.64 0.06 -11.50
C ILE A 302 -9.14 -0.24 -11.49
N HIS A 303 -8.64 -0.70 -10.36
CA HIS A 303 -7.23 -1.02 -10.18
C HIS A 303 -6.98 -2.53 -10.27
N VAL A 304 -5.99 -2.90 -11.07
CA VAL A 304 -5.50 -4.27 -11.26
C VAL A 304 -4.02 -4.30 -10.88
N GLU A 305 -3.71 -4.80 -9.69
CA GLU A 305 -2.36 -4.89 -9.11
C GLU A 305 -1.54 -6.05 -9.67
N ALA A 306 -2.21 -7.12 -10.09
CA ALA A 306 -1.57 -8.39 -10.42
C ALA A 306 -0.31 -8.31 -11.33
N PRO A 307 -0.22 -7.44 -12.33
CA PRO A 307 1.01 -7.36 -13.14
C PRO A 307 2.21 -6.86 -12.34
N ASP A 308 2.02 -5.91 -11.42
CA ASP A 308 3.10 -5.38 -10.55
C ASP A 308 3.59 -6.43 -9.55
N GLU A 309 2.66 -7.14 -8.91
CA GLU A 309 2.98 -8.25 -8.01
C GLU A 309 3.78 -9.35 -8.72
N MET A 310 3.43 -9.67 -9.98
CA MET A 310 4.15 -10.67 -10.75
C MET A 310 5.56 -10.22 -11.16
N LEU A 311 5.77 -8.96 -11.43
CA LEU A 311 7.10 -8.40 -11.69
C LEU A 311 7.99 -8.49 -10.44
N SER A 312 7.44 -8.24 -9.26
CA SER A 312 8.15 -8.39 -8.00
C SER A 312 8.60 -9.83 -7.74
N LEU A 313 7.82 -10.83 -8.14
CA LEU A 313 8.14 -12.26 -7.99
C LEU A 313 9.25 -12.75 -8.91
N ILE A 314 9.50 -12.12 -10.05
CA ILE A 314 10.61 -12.47 -10.96
C ILE A 314 11.96 -12.38 -10.25
N HIS A 315 12.14 -11.42 -9.36
CA HIS A 315 13.38 -11.27 -8.58
C HIS A 315 13.55 -12.34 -7.48
N ILE A 316 12.47 -13.01 -7.08
CA ILE A 316 12.49 -14.08 -6.06
C ILE A 316 12.68 -15.45 -6.70
N SER A 317 12.27 -15.64 -7.95
CA SER A 317 12.27 -16.94 -8.65
C SER A 317 13.52 -17.24 -9.47
N GLU A 318 14.48 -16.31 -9.57
CA GLU A 318 15.77 -16.60 -10.17
C GLU A 318 16.78 -17.06 -9.09
N PRO A 319 16.98 -18.38 -8.88
CA PRO A 319 18.15 -18.83 -8.15
C PRO A 319 19.37 -18.52 -9.02
N THR A 320 20.17 -17.53 -8.61
CA THR A 320 21.58 -17.37 -8.94
C THR A 320 22.08 -18.26 -10.10
N ARG A 321 22.02 -17.80 -11.32
CA ARG A 321 22.92 -18.30 -12.36
C ARG A 321 24.26 -17.58 -12.16
N HIS A 322 25.17 -18.28 -11.47
CA HIS A 322 26.61 -18.02 -11.55
C HIS A 322 27.15 -18.62 -12.84
#